data_8a4f7f8a13fae0ef383e148df97b69be
#
_entry.id   8a4f7f8a13fae0ef383e148df97b69be
#
_cell.length_a   1.000
_cell.length_b   1.000
_cell.length_c   1.000
_cell.angle_alpha   90.00
_cell.angle_beta   90.00
_cell.angle_gamma   90.00
#
_symmetry.space_group_name_H-M   'P 1'
#
loop_
_entity.id
_entity.type
_entity.pdbx_description
1 polymer ?
#
loop_
_entity_poly.entity_id
_entity_poly.type
_entity_poly.pdbx_seq_one_letter_code
_entity_poly.pdbx_strand_id
1 'polypeptide(L)'
;MVRFVFRNNTIERFFGSEYAFSGYDDVSNIPQEADGYIWWYQVPIKFEQNVLADEIRGYAQKLNYVLSQIDEKKSFVAFTMDILYAVPFTDDDYQLQAAVAEYNNALYVAEAGHKNVKVIDNTEFTRKFNTSELFDWKFYFISQMGMNPKLSKDFKAWWDKKKNSISLKRKKCLVLDLDNTLWGGVLGEEGIDGIKIGGDYP
;
A
#
# COMPACT_ATOMS: atom_id res chain seq x y z
N MET A 1 -10.12 -17.31 5.21
CA MET A 1 -10.10 -15.84 5.39
C MET A 1 -9.66 -15.21 4.09
N VAL A 2 -10.55 -14.53 3.41
CA VAL A 2 -10.29 -13.96 2.07
C VAL A 2 -10.36 -12.43 2.17
N ARG A 3 -9.29 -11.75 1.74
CA ARG A 3 -9.29 -10.29 1.56
C ARG A 3 -9.72 -9.96 0.14
N PHE A 4 -10.54 -8.93 -0.03
CA PHE A 4 -11.03 -8.50 -1.33
C PHE A 4 -10.28 -7.26 -1.81
N VAL A 5 -9.83 -7.28 -3.07
CA VAL A 5 -8.99 -6.23 -3.65
C VAL A 5 -9.75 -5.54 -4.76
N PHE A 6 -10.03 -4.25 -4.57
CA PHE A 6 -10.52 -3.36 -5.62
C PHE A 6 -9.37 -2.87 -6.48
N ARG A 7 -9.54 -2.89 -7.79
CA ARG A 7 -8.47 -2.62 -8.75
C ARG A 7 -8.97 -2.04 -10.06
N ASN A 8 -8.07 -1.40 -10.79
CA ASN A 8 -8.31 -0.97 -12.17
C ASN A 8 -7.37 -1.62 -13.20
N ASN A 9 -6.42 -2.44 -12.75
CA ASN A 9 -5.42 -3.11 -13.58
C ASN A 9 -5.21 -4.57 -13.15
N THR A 10 -4.46 -5.34 -13.95
CA THR A 10 -4.05 -6.70 -13.61
C THR A 10 -2.96 -6.68 -12.54
N ILE A 11 -3.31 -7.09 -11.33
CA ILE A 11 -2.42 -7.06 -10.16
C ILE A 11 -2.37 -8.40 -9.41
N GLU A 12 -3.02 -9.44 -9.88
CA GLU A 12 -3.16 -10.72 -9.17
C GLU A 12 -1.81 -11.36 -8.83
N ARG A 13 -0.81 -11.18 -9.68
CA ARG A 13 0.54 -11.70 -9.45
C ARG A 13 1.23 -11.14 -8.22
N PHE A 14 0.80 -9.96 -7.77
CA PHE A 14 1.38 -9.30 -6.60
C PHE A 14 0.79 -9.78 -5.27
N PHE A 15 -0.25 -10.61 -5.31
CA PHE A 15 -0.92 -11.16 -4.14
C PHE A 15 -0.88 -12.69 -4.12
N GLY A 16 -1.27 -13.29 -2.99
CA GLY A 16 -1.39 -14.73 -2.83
C GLY A 16 -2.81 -15.23 -3.17
N SER A 17 -3.03 -16.53 -2.99
CA SER A 17 -4.33 -17.18 -3.24
C SER A 17 -5.41 -16.83 -2.21
N GLU A 18 -5.03 -16.21 -1.12
CA GLU A 18 -5.93 -15.71 -0.06
C GLU A 18 -6.63 -14.38 -0.41
N TYR A 19 -6.42 -13.87 -1.63
CA TYR A 19 -7.04 -12.64 -2.11
C TYR A 19 -8.02 -12.93 -3.24
N ALA A 20 -9.19 -12.29 -3.18
CA ALA A 20 -10.14 -12.21 -4.29
C ALA A 20 -10.11 -10.80 -4.89
N PHE A 21 -10.52 -10.65 -6.13
CA PHE A 21 -10.37 -9.40 -6.88
C PHE A 21 -11.68 -8.95 -7.48
N SER A 22 -11.91 -7.64 -7.53
CA SER A 22 -12.97 -7.03 -8.32
C SER A 22 -12.71 -7.18 -9.83
N GLY A 23 -13.71 -6.95 -10.65
CA GLY A 23 -13.51 -6.56 -12.05
C GLY A 23 -12.65 -5.28 -12.13
N TYR A 24 -12.18 -4.94 -13.34
CA TYR A 24 -11.42 -3.69 -13.52
C TYR A 24 -12.34 -2.49 -13.31
N ASP A 25 -11.95 -1.63 -12.38
CA ASP A 25 -12.68 -0.43 -12.00
C ASP A 25 -14.15 -0.70 -11.57
N ASP A 26 -14.42 -1.92 -11.12
CA ASP A 26 -15.75 -2.37 -10.71
C ASP A 26 -15.91 -2.31 -9.19
N VAL A 27 -16.83 -1.47 -8.74
CA VAL A 27 -17.23 -1.30 -7.33
C VAL A 27 -18.70 -1.71 -7.09
N SER A 28 -19.34 -2.32 -8.06
CA SER A 28 -20.77 -2.70 -7.98
C SER A 28 -21.00 -3.89 -7.05
N ASN A 29 -20.02 -4.80 -6.95
CA ASN A 29 -20.10 -5.99 -6.12
C ASN A 29 -19.09 -5.92 -4.97
N ILE A 30 -19.58 -5.67 -3.74
CA ILE A 30 -18.79 -5.59 -2.52
C ILE A 30 -19.12 -6.80 -1.64
N PRO A 31 -18.25 -7.83 -1.58
CA PRO A 31 -18.54 -9.04 -0.82
C PRO A 31 -18.51 -8.76 0.69
N GLN A 32 -19.67 -8.82 1.33
CA GLN A 32 -19.84 -8.50 2.73
C GLN A 32 -19.20 -9.54 3.68
N GLU A 33 -18.90 -10.73 3.20
CA GLU A 33 -18.20 -11.80 3.93
C GLU A 33 -16.68 -11.68 3.93
N ALA A 34 -16.10 -10.75 3.16
CA ALA A 34 -14.65 -10.53 3.15
C ALA A 34 -14.12 -10.13 4.53
N ASP A 35 -12.94 -10.63 4.91
CA ASP A 35 -12.29 -10.31 6.20
C ASP A 35 -11.69 -8.91 6.23
N GLY A 36 -11.53 -8.30 5.08
CA GLY A 36 -11.05 -6.95 4.91
C GLY A 36 -10.86 -6.63 3.45
N TYR A 37 -10.58 -5.39 3.18
CA TYR A 37 -10.53 -4.86 1.84
C TYR A 37 -9.20 -4.20 1.55
N ILE A 38 -8.79 -4.24 0.28
CA ILE A 38 -7.65 -3.52 -0.26
C ILE A 38 -8.15 -2.68 -1.42
N TRP A 39 -7.71 -1.44 -1.47
CA TRP A 39 -7.92 -0.51 -2.56
C TRP A 39 -6.60 -0.21 -3.23
N TRP A 40 -6.37 -0.77 -4.42
CA TRP A 40 -5.15 -0.52 -5.16
C TRP A 40 -5.46 -0.15 -6.61
N TYR A 41 -5.60 1.13 -6.81
CA TYR A 41 -5.76 1.75 -8.11
C TYR A 41 -4.44 2.33 -8.56
N GLN A 42 -4.10 2.11 -9.81
CA GLN A 42 -2.89 2.61 -10.46
C GLN A 42 -3.26 3.67 -11.49
N VAL A 43 -2.29 4.52 -11.86
CA VAL A 43 -2.51 5.51 -12.93
C VAL A 43 -2.95 4.78 -14.19
N PRO A 44 -4.14 5.08 -14.73
CA PRO A 44 -4.59 4.50 -15.98
C PRO A 44 -3.74 5.02 -17.15
N ILE A 45 -3.57 4.22 -18.19
CA ILE A 45 -2.79 4.61 -19.36
C ILE A 45 -3.75 4.97 -20.48
N LYS A 46 -3.82 6.25 -20.81
CA LYS A 46 -4.62 6.79 -21.90
C LYS A 46 -3.81 7.85 -22.63
N PHE A 47 -4.11 8.05 -23.91
CA PHE A 47 -3.42 9.03 -24.74
C PHE A 47 -3.99 10.46 -24.57
N GLU A 48 -5.23 10.59 -24.07
CA GLU A 48 -5.89 11.87 -23.82
C GLU A 48 -5.78 12.22 -22.33
N GLN A 49 -4.96 13.20 -22.02
CA GLN A 49 -4.65 13.54 -20.62
C GLN A 49 -5.79 14.14 -19.83
N ASN A 50 -6.63 14.96 -20.43
CA ASN A 50 -7.78 15.53 -19.73
C ASN A 50 -8.72 14.42 -19.23
N VAL A 51 -8.96 13.41 -20.08
CA VAL A 51 -9.76 12.22 -19.73
C VAL A 51 -9.09 11.43 -18.62
N LEU A 52 -7.76 11.34 -18.62
CA LEU A 52 -6.97 10.63 -17.62
C LEU A 52 -7.07 11.30 -16.24
N ALA A 53 -6.92 12.61 -16.18
CA ALA A 53 -7.02 13.35 -14.93
C ALA A 53 -8.44 13.26 -14.32
N ASP A 54 -9.47 13.36 -15.15
CA ASP A 54 -10.87 13.24 -14.69
C ASP A 54 -11.20 11.83 -14.23
N GLU A 55 -10.65 10.81 -14.88
CA GLU A 55 -10.79 9.42 -14.44
C GLU A 55 -10.17 9.19 -13.06
N ILE A 56 -8.96 9.73 -12.82
CA ILE A 56 -8.30 9.63 -11.51
C ILE A 56 -9.11 10.34 -10.43
N ARG A 57 -9.66 11.51 -10.71
CA ARG A 57 -10.57 12.20 -9.77
C ARG A 57 -11.83 11.39 -9.48
N GLY A 58 -12.37 10.70 -10.50
CA GLY A 58 -13.49 9.77 -10.34
C GLY A 58 -13.22 8.61 -9.39
N TYR A 59 -11.97 8.15 -9.27
CA TYR A 59 -11.62 7.09 -8.33
C TYR A 59 -11.79 7.48 -6.86
N ALA A 60 -11.59 8.75 -6.51
CA ALA A 60 -11.87 9.23 -5.15
C ALA A 60 -13.35 9.16 -4.80
N GLN A 61 -14.24 9.41 -5.77
CA GLN A 61 -15.69 9.27 -5.58
C GLN A 61 -16.09 7.79 -5.37
N LYS A 62 -15.49 6.88 -6.16
CA LYS A 62 -15.71 5.43 -6.01
C LYS A 62 -15.20 4.92 -4.67
N LEU A 63 -14.05 5.41 -4.20
CA LEU A 63 -13.53 5.11 -2.87
C LEU A 63 -14.55 5.47 -1.78
N ASN A 64 -15.05 6.71 -1.80
CA ASN A 64 -16.04 7.17 -0.84
C ASN A 64 -17.32 6.33 -0.88
N TYR A 65 -17.77 5.95 -2.07
CA TYR A 65 -18.90 5.03 -2.21
C TYR A 65 -18.61 3.68 -1.55
N VAL A 66 -17.47 3.05 -1.84
CA VAL A 66 -17.09 1.77 -1.25
C VAL A 66 -17.01 1.86 0.27
N LEU A 67 -16.39 2.92 0.80
CA LEU A 67 -16.27 3.13 2.25
C LEU A 67 -17.65 3.28 2.93
N SER A 68 -18.63 3.85 2.24
CA SER A 68 -20.00 3.96 2.75
C SER A 68 -20.77 2.64 2.79
N GLN A 69 -20.31 1.61 2.06
CA GLN A 69 -20.97 0.32 1.93
C GLN A 69 -20.37 -0.79 2.78
N ILE A 70 -19.19 -0.58 3.35
CA ILE A 70 -18.47 -1.59 4.15
C ILE A 70 -18.65 -1.36 5.66
N ASP A 71 -18.60 -2.45 6.42
CA ASP A 71 -18.61 -2.38 7.89
C ASP A 71 -17.30 -1.77 8.41
N GLU A 72 -17.37 -0.73 9.23
CA GLU A 72 -16.24 -0.06 9.86
C GLU A 72 -15.40 -0.97 10.77
N LYS A 73 -15.91 -2.15 11.13
CA LYS A 73 -15.15 -3.16 11.89
C LYS A 73 -14.14 -3.91 11.03
N LYS A 74 -14.30 -3.86 9.70
CA LYS A 74 -13.43 -4.55 8.76
C LYS A 74 -12.27 -3.65 8.32
N SER A 75 -11.07 -4.21 8.30
CA SER A 75 -9.89 -3.46 7.87
C SER A 75 -9.98 -3.06 6.40
N PHE A 76 -9.62 -1.84 6.10
CA PHE A 76 -9.50 -1.30 4.75
C PHE A 76 -8.10 -0.74 4.55
N VAL A 77 -7.38 -1.22 3.57
CA VAL A 77 -6.03 -0.74 3.24
C VAL A 77 -6.06 -0.12 1.85
N ALA A 78 -5.64 1.12 1.74
CA ALA A 78 -5.52 1.81 0.46
C ALA A 78 -4.06 2.08 0.12
N PHE A 79 -3.66 1.81 -1.12
CA PHE A 79 -2.34 2.17 -1.64
C PHE A 79 -2.40 3.52 -2.33
N THR A 80 -1.42 4.39 -2.06
CA THR A 80 -1.26 5.61 -2.83
C THR A 80 -0.96 5.29 -4.29
N MET A 81 -1.36 6.19 -5.18
CA MET A 81 -1.06 6.13 -6.59
C MET A 81 0.30 6.77 -6.86
N ASP A 82 1.06 6.18 -7.78
CA ASP A 82 2.35 6.69 -8.25
C ASP A 82 2.44 6.56 -9.76
N ILE A 83 3.13 7.51 -10.41
CA ILE A 83 3.33 7.51 -11.87
C ILE A 83 4.53 6.64 -12.18
N LEU A 84 4.29 5.41 -12.65
CA LEU A 84 5.31 4.39 -12.89
C LEU A 84 5.89 4.38 -14.30
N TYR A 85 5.34 5.19 -15.22
CA TYR A 85 5.75 5.22 -16.61
C TYR A 85 6.01 6.66 -17.07
N ALA A 86 6.87 6.81 -18.08
CA ALA A 86 7.02 8.08 -18.75
C ALA A 86 5.73 8.36 -19.55
N VAL A 87 5.10 9.50 -19.27
CA VAL A 87 3.88 9.91 -19.98
C VAL A 87 4.24 10.23 -21.42
N PRO A 88 3.79 9.45 -22.41
CA PRO A 88 4.12 9.73 -23.80
C PRO A 88 3.32 10.91 -24.32
N PHE A 89 3.95 11.78 -25.11
CA PHE A 89 3.33 12.78 -25.97
C PHE A 89 2.62 13.96 -25.28
N THR A 90 3.11 14.42 -24.12
CA THR A 90 2.44 15.51 -23.44
C THR A 90 3.41 16.56 -22.94
N ASP A 91 3.14 17.80 -23.31
CA ASP A 91 3.81 18.97 -22.76
C ASP A 91 3.28 19.38 -21.38
N ASP A 92 2.14 18.79 -20.94
CA ASP A 92 1.39 19.16 -19.73
C ASP A 92 1.18 17.99 -18.78
N ASP A 93 2.23 17.34 -18.29
CA ASP A 93 2.12 16.26 -17.30
C ASP A 93 1.69 16.77 -15.91
N TYR A 94 1.72 18.11 -15.67
CA TYR A 94 1.31 18.70 -14.41
C TYR A 94 -0.16 18.40 -14.04
N GLN A 95 -1.06 18.26 -15.02
CA GLN A 95 -2.46 17.92 -14.76
C GLN A 95 -2.60 16.49 -14.21
N LEU A 96 -1.81 15.57 -14.76
CA LEU A 96 -1.75 14.20 -14.25
C LEU A 96 -1.15 14.17 -12.85
N GLN A 97 -0.05 14.88 -12.62
CA GLN A 97 0.57 14.98 -11.29
C GLN A 97 -0.39 15.61 -10.27
N ALA A 98 -1.11 16.66 -10.65
CA ALA A 98 -2.11 17.29 -9.80
C ALA A 98 -3.25 16.32 -9.46
N ALA A 99 -3.79 15.60 -10.45
CA ALA A 99 -4.86 14.61 -10.22
C ALA A 99 -4.41 13.46 -9.32
N VAL A 100 -3.17 12.97 -9.47
CA VAL A 100 -2.59 11.95 -8.59
C VAL A 100 -2.42 12.50 -7.17
N ALA A 101 -1.97 13.74 -7.01
CA ALA A 101 -1.82 14.37 -5.70
C ALA A 101 -3.18 14.57 -5.02
N GLU A 102 -4.21 15.04 -5.76
CA GLU A 102 -5.59 15.16 -5.28
C GLU A 102 -6.15 13.81 -4.83
N TYR A 103 -5.95 12.76 -5.62
CA TYR A 103 -6.38 11.42 -5.28
C TYR A 103 -5.67 10.89 -4.01
N ASN A 104 -4.36 11.03 -3.91
CA ASN A 104 -3.61 10.60 -2.73
C ASN A 104 -4.03 11.39 -1.48
N ASN A 105 -4.32 12.69 -1.62
CA ASN A 105 -4.87 13.48 -0.52
C ASN A 105 -6.25 12.96 -0.09
N ALA A 106 -7.11 12.56 -1.03
CA ALA A 106 -8.41 11.97 -0.70
C ALA A 106 -8.28 10.66 0.10
N LEU A 107 -7.25 9.85 -0.17
CA LEU A 107 -6.94 8.67 0.64
C LEU A 107 -6.59 9.05 2.09
N TYR A 108 -5.74 10.05 2.29
CA TYR A 108 -5.35 10.51 3.64
C TYR A 108 -6.53 11.15 4.40
N VAL A 109 -7.40 11.86 3.69
CA VAL A 109 -8.66 12.37 4.27
C VAL A 109 -9.55 11.21 4.71
N ALA A 110 -9.66 10.15 3.90
CA ALA A 110 -10.41 8.95 4.28
C ALA A 110 -9.79 8.25 5.50
N GLU A 111 -8.45 8.13 5.57
CA GLU A 111 -7.77 7.59 6.76
C GLU A 111 -8.05 8.40 8.03
N ALA A 112 -8.07 9.72 7.92
CA ALA A 112 -8.37 10.60 9.05
C ALA A 112 -9.83 10.48 9.52
N GLY A 113 -10.77 10.25 8.58
CA GLY A 113 -12.20 10.14 8.85
C GLY A 113 -12.67 8.76 9.31
N HIS A 114 -11.94 7.69 8.97
CA HIS A 114 -12.35 6.31 9.21
C HIS A 114 -11.29 5.51 9.97
N LYS A 115 -11.62 5.03 11.16
CA LYS A 115 -10.66 4.31 12.04
C LYS A 115 -10.16 2.98 11.47
N ASN A 116 -10.92 2.37 10.59
CA ASN A 116 -10.62 1.10 9.92
C ASN A 116 -9.80 1.25 8.63
N VAL A 117 -9.65 2.48 8.13
CA VAL A 117 -8.85 2.78 6.93
C VAL A 117 -7.39 2.99 7.30
N LYS A 118 -6.51 2.40 6.49
CA LYS A 118 -5.06 2.59 6.57
C LYS A 118 -4.48 2.85 5.19
N VAL A 119 -3.80 3.96 5.02
CA VAL A 119 -3.11 4.30 3.78
C VAL A 119 -1.67 3.80 3.81
N ILE A 120 -1.25 3.18 2.73
CA ILE A 120 0.13 2.73 2.48
C ILE A 120 0.72 3.57 1.37
N ASP A 121 1.81 4.22 1.66
CA ASP A 121 2.59 4.94 0.65
C ASP A 121 3.30 3.94 -0.26
N ASN A 122 2.80 3.80 -1.49
CA ASN A 122 3.36 2.89 -2.49
C ASN A 122 4.78 3.31 -2.92
N THR A 123 5.14 4.57 -2.74
CA THR A 123 6.48 5.07 -3.06
C THR A 123 7.57 4.42 -2.19
N GLU A 124 7.24 3.91 -1.01
CA GLU A 124 8.17 3.12 -0.20
C GLU A 124 8.66 1.85 -0.90
N PHE A 125 7.85 1.32 -1.82
CA PHE A 125 8.23 0.21 -2.67
C PHE A 125 8.84 0.68 -3.98
N THR A 126 8.16 1.58 -4.71
CA THR A 126 8.53 1.96 -6.09
C THR A 126 9.86 2.70 -6.19
N ARG A 127 10.22 3.53 -5.20
CA ARG A 127 11.51 4.26 -5.17
C ARG A 127 12.77 3.40 -5.13
N LYS A 128 12.64 2.10 -4.95
CA LYS A 128 13.77 1.16 -4.95
C LYS A 128 14.20 0.76 -6.35
N PHE A 129 13.43 1.13 -7.36
CA PHE A 129 13.58 0.67 -8.74
C PHE A 129 13.58 1.84 -9.71
N ASN A 130 14.23 1.66 -10.84
CA ASN A 130 14.17 2.61 -11.94
C ASN A 130 12.84 2.48 -12.71
N THR A 131 12.43 3.52 -13.42
CA THR A 131 11.19 3.52 -14.21
C THR A 131 11.11 2.35 -15.21
N SER A 132 12.24 1.99 -15.84
CA SER A 132 12.32 0.85 -16.78
C SER A 132 12.17 -0.52 -16.11
N GLU A 133 12.41 -0.61 -14.79
CA GLU A 133 12.16 -1.81 -14.00
C GLU A 133 10.72 -1.85 -13.50
N LEU A 134 10.16 -0.68 -13.14
CA LEU A 134 8.80 -0.56 -12.60
C LEU A 134 7.73 -0.82 -13.65
N PHE A 135 7.95 -0.39 -14.89
CA PHE A 135 6.95 -0.44 -15.94
C PHE A 135 7.53 -1.02 -17.24
N ASP A 136 6.74 -1.84 -17.93
CA ASP A 136 7.10 -2.44 -19.21
C ASP A 136 5.88 -2.42 -20.15
N TRP A 137 5.95 -1.66 -21.23
CA TRP A 137 4.89 -1.53 -22.25
C TRP A 137 4.41 -2.88 -22.79
N LYS A 138 5.28 -3.87 -22.91
CA LYS A 138 4.93 -5.20 -23.38
C LYS A 138 3.90 -5.86 -22.45
N PHE A 139 4.15 -5.84 -21.15
CA PHE A 139 3.23 -6.42 -20.18
C PHE A 139 1.92 -5.62 -20.07
N TYR A 140 1.99 -4.30 -20.26
CA TYR A 140 0.80 -3.49 -20.29
C TYR A 140 -0.10 -3.87 -21.48
N PHE A 141 0.43 -3.90 -22.71
CA PHE A 141 -0.35 -4.22 -23.91
C PHE A 141 -0.88 -5.67 -23.96
N ILE A 142 -0.14 -6.63 -23.39
CA ILE A 142 -0.56 -8.04 -23.39
C ILE A 142 -1.61 -8.30 -22.30
N SER A 143 -1.52 -7.68 -21.13
CA SER A 143 -2.31 -8.09 -19.96
C SER A 143 -2.70 -6.93 -19.01
N GLN A 144 -2.63 -5.70 -19.46
CA GLN A 144 -3.00 -4.51 -18.68
C GLN A 144 -2.32 -4.45 -17.31
N MET A 145 -1.03 -4.79 -17.24
CA MET A 145 -0.25 -4.70 -16.02
C MET A 145 0.35 -3.30 -15.90
N GLY A 146 -0.13 -2.51 -14.96
CA GLY A 146 0.39 -1.16 -14.68
C GLY A 146 1.72 -1.16 -13.90
N MET A 147 2.16 -2.30 -13.38
CA MET A 147 3.47 -2.52 -12.79
C MET A 147 4.09 -3.80 -13.33
N ASN A 148 5.41 -3.80 -13.54
CA ASN A 148 6.14 -4.92 -14.12
C ASN A 148 5.99 -6.20 -13.27
N PRO A 149 5.43 -7.30 -13.81
CA PRO A 149 5.20 -8.54 -13.05
C PRO A 149 6.48 -9.21 -12.54
N LYS A 150 7.66 -8.86 -13.05
CA LYS A 150 8.94 -9.34 -12.52
C LYS A 150 9.16 -8.94 -11.07
N LEU A 151 8.57 -7.82 -10.63
CA LEU A 151 8.65 -7.31 -9.27
C LEU A 151 7.70 -8.00 -8.28
N SER A 152 6.91 -8.97 -8.73
CA SER A 152 5.89 -9.61 -7.89
C SER A 152 6.45 -10.28 -6.63
N LYS A 153 7.64 -10.87 -6.71
CA LYS A 153 8.31 -11.50 -5.55
C LYS A 153 8.74 -10.43 -4.53
N ASP A 154 9.35 -9.35 -5.01
CA ASP A 154 9.83 -8.27 -4.15
C ASP A 154 8.66 -7.53 -3.50
N PHE A 155 7.58 -7.29 -4.27
CA PHE A 155 6.35 -6.71 -3.74
C PHE A 155 5.72 -7.59 -2.65
N LYS A 156 5.60 -8.90 -2.87
CA LYS A 156 5.05 -9.83 -1.86
C LYS A 156 5.86 -9.76 -0.57
N ALA A 157 7.19 -9.80 -0.65
CA ALA A 157 8.05 -9.72 0.51
C ALA A 157 7.91 -8.39 1.26
N TRP A 158 7.80 -7.27 0.53
CA TRP A 158 7.56 -5.95 1.11
C TRP A 158 6.15 -5.86 1.73
N TRP A 159 5.13 -6.31 1.00
CA TRP A 159 3.74 -6.30 1.47
C TRP A 159 3.54 -7.14 2.72
N ASP A 160 4.17 -8.31 2.81
CA ASP A 160 4.09 -9.15 4.01
C ASP A 160 4.64 -8.45 5.25
N LYS A 161 5.74 -7.72 5.12
CA LYS A 161 6.27 -6.89 6.22
C LYS A 161 5.30 -5.76 6.59
N LYS A 162 4.74 -5.05 5.61
CA LYS A 162 3.77 -3.96 5.83
C LYS A 162 2.49 -4.47 6.47
N LYS A 163 1.91 -5.53 5.94
CA LYS A 163 0.71 -6.18 6.46
C LYS A 163 0.87 -6.56 7.94
N ASN A 164 2.01 -7.11 8.32
CA ASN A 164 2.31 -7.45 9.70
C ASN A 164 2.40 -6.19 10.58
N SER A 165 3.02 -5.12 10.11
CA SER A 165 3.11 -3.86 10.87
C SER A 165 1.75 -3.20 11.09
N ILE A 166 0.84 -3.27 10.11
CA ILE A 166 -0.52 -2.74 10.22
C ILE A 166 -1.36 -3.57 11.20
N SER A 167 -1.20 -4.91 11.17
CA SER A 167 -1.94 -5.83 12.03
C SER A 167 -1.45 -5.86 13.47
N LEU A 168 -0.29 -5.31 13.75
CA LEU A 168 0.22 -5.16 15.12
C LEU A 168 -0.74 -4.24 15.89
N LYS A 169 -1.59 -4.84 16.71
CA LYS A 169 -2.34 -4.10 17.72
C LYS A 169 -1.34 -3.29 18.54
N ARG A 170 -1.59 -1.99 18.71
CA ARG A 170 -0.75 -1.14 19.57
C ARG A 170 -0.58 -1.85 20.91
N LYS A 171 0.59 -2.38 21.18
CA LYS A 171 0.92 -2.95 22.49
C LYS A 171 0.93 -1.79 23.47
N LYS A 172 0.15 -1.89 24.53
CA LYS A 172 0.09 -0.85 25.56
C LYS A 172 1.28 -0.90 26.50
N CYS A 173 2.03 -1.99 26.48
CA CYS A 173 3.16 -2.23 27.36
C CYS A 173 4.22 -3.02 26.59
N LEU A 174 5.46 -2.61 26.72
CA LEU A 174 6.65 -3.36 26.33
C LEU A 174 7.32 -3.79 27.64
N VAL A 175 7.36 -5.08 27.89
CA VAL A 175 8.13 -5.67 29.00
C VAL A 175 9.44 -6.16 28.40
N LEU A 176 10.54 -5.60 28.88
CA LEU A 176 11.88 -6.00 28.51
C LEU A 176 12.55 -6.61 29.73
N ASP A 177 13.28 -7.68 29.50
CA ASP A 177 14.27 -8.15 30.44
C ASP A 177 15.45 -7.16 30.41
N LEU A 178 16.00 -6.85 31.55
CA LEU A 178 17.04 -5.82 31.67
C LEU A 178 18.43 -6.44 31.57
N ASP A 179 18.68 -7.45 32.39
CA ASP A 179 19.99 -8.07 32.52
C ASP A 179 20.34 -8.89 31.26
N ASN A 180 21.50 -8.68 30.69
CA ASN A 180 21.97 -9.30 29.46
C ASN A 180 21.04 -9.09 28.22
N THR A 181 20.04 -8.19 28.33
CA THR A 181 19.11 -7.84 27.23
C THR A 181 19.22 -6.37 26.82
N LEU A 182 19.18 -5.44 27.79
CA LEU A 182 19.38 -4.00 27.53
C LEU A 182 20.81 -3.56 27.88
N TRP A 183 21.51 -4.31 28.69
CA TRP A 183 22.92 -4.15 29.02
C TRP A 183 23.57 -5.51 29.29
N GLY A 184 24.88 -5.57 29.13
CA GLY A 184 25.64 -6.77 29.52
C GLY A 184 25.90 -6.76 31.02
N GLY A 185 25.67 -7.90 31.67
CA GLY A 185 25.82 -8.09 33.11
C GLY A 185 24.49 -8.16 33.88
N VAL A 186 24.57 -8.59 35.12
CA VAL A 186 23.44 -8.75 36.05
C VAL A 186 23.56 -7.71 37.15
N LEU A 187 22.66 -6.73 37.16
CA LEU A 187 22.72 -5.58 38.09
C LEU A 187 22.76 -6.00 39.55
N GLY A 188 22.04 -7.05 39.94
CA GLY A 188 22.00 -7.56 41.31
C GLY A 188 23.29 -8.24 41.78
N GLU A 189 24.15 -8.69 40.87
CA GLU A 189 25.38 -9.43 41.14
C GLU A 189 26.61 -8.57 40.96
N GLU A 190 26.67 -7.73 39.93
CA GLU A 190 27.84 -6.97 39.49
C GLU A 190 27.80 -5.50 39.88
N GLY A 191 26.63 -5.00 40.33
CA GLY A 191 26.40 -3.61 40.62
C GLY A 191 26.42 -2.70 39.39
N ILE A 192 26.25 -1.39 39.59
CA ILE A 192 26.19 -0.42 38.50
C ILE A 192 27.51 -0.34 37.72
N ASP A 193 28.65 -0.52 38.38
CA ASP A 193 29.97 -0.44 37.75
C ASP A 193 30.30 -1.67 36.85
N GLY A 194 29.59 -2.80 37.03
CA GLY A 194 29.74 -4.00 36.25
C GLY A 194 28.92 -4.03 34.98
N ILE A 195 27.94 -3.13 34.83
CA ILE A 195 27.05 -3.08 33.67
C ILE A 195 27.78 -2.53 32.45
N LYS A 196 27.60 -3.21 31.30
CA LYS A 196 28.19 -2.83 30.01
C LYS A 196 27.11 -2.33 29.06
N ILE A 197 27.24 -1.09 28.55
CA ILE A 197 26.33 -0.48 27.59
C ILE A 197 27.12 -0.08 26.34
N GLY A 198 26.60 -0.44 25.15
CA GLY A 198 27.24 -0.12 23.86
C GLY A 198 28.30 -1.16 23.43
N GLY A 199 28.97 -0.92 22.29
CA GLY A 199 29.84 -1.91 21.68
C GLY A 199 29.04 -3.10 21.14
N ASP A 200 29.35 -4.31 21.61
CA ASP A 200 28.63 -5.54 21.26
C ASP A 200 27.38 -5.79 22.13
N TYR A 201 27.07 -4.87 23.04
CA TYR A 201 25.88 -4.90 23.91
C TYR A 201 24.87 -3.86 23.45
N PRO A 202 23.55 -4.11 23.58
CA PRO A 202 22.51 -3.17 23.19
C PRO A 202 22.59 -1.82 23.92
#